data_d5e0aa59d73bd97aec6cedc64c5c2061
#
_entry.id   d5e0aa59d73bd97aec6cedc64c5c2061
#
_cell.length_a   1.000
_cell.length_b   1.000
_cell.length_c   1.000
_cell.angle_alpha   90.00
_cell.angle_beta   90.00
_cell.angle_gamma   90.00
#
_symmetry.space_group_name_H-M   'P 1'
#
loop_
_entity.id
_entity.type
_entity.pdbx_description
1 polymer ?
#
loop_
_entity_poly.entity_id
_entity_poly.type
_entity_poly.pdbx_seq_one_letter_code
_entity_poly.pdbx_strand_id
1 'polypeptide(L)'
;MSDEMENAYIQKMEEAINAGYNILEKNGSSIDAVEATIKILENSELFNAGKGSVLSNAGIVEMDASIMRGDNLNAGAISGVTTIKNPISAARLVMEKSEHVFLSGKGAESFAKYENLEIVENEYFITQRRLKSLRNAKKRDSLTDNKFGTVGCVALDSDGNITSGTSTGGMTNKKWNRIGDVPIIGAGTYANNKTCGISSTGWGE
;
A
#
# COMPACT_ATOMS: atom_id res chain seq x y z
N MET A 1 8.96 -17.30 13.22
CA MET A 1 8.95 -15.90 13.68
C MET A 1 9.19 -15.99 15.18
N SER A 2 9.91 -15.05 15.80
CA SER A 2 10.00 -15.02 17.28
C SER A 2 8.72 -14.45 17.87
N ASP A 3 8.42 -14.80 19.13
CA ASP A 3 7.24 -14.29 19.86
C ASP A 3 7.26 -12.76 19.95
N GLU A 4 8.43 -12.16 20.09
CA GLU A 4 8.60 -10.70 20.09
C GLU A 4 8.19 -10.07 18.75
N MET A 5 8.57 -10.71 17.66
CA MET A 5 8.21 -10.23 16.31
C MET A 5 6.72 -10.38 16.06
N GLU A 6 6.12 -11.50 16.48
CA GLU A 6 4.68 -11.74 16.36
C GLU A 6 3.89 -10.71 17.17
N ASN A 7 4.28 -10.45 18.40
CA ASN A 7 3.67 -9.41 19.24
C ASN A 7 3.79 -8.01 18.60
N ALA A 8 4.93 -7.68 17.98
CA ALA A 8 5.11 -6.41 17.31
C ALA A 8 4.15 -6.25 16.10
N TYR A 9 3.93 -7.33 15.33
CA TYR A 9 2.93 -7.34 14.25
C TYR A 9 1.52 -7.14 14.79
N ILE A 10 1.13 -7.87 15.83
CA ILE A 10 -0.19 -7.78 16.46
C ILE A 10 -0.45 -6.36 16.95
N GLN A 11 0.47 -5.80 17.75
CA GLN A 11 0.36 -4.43 18.26
C GLN A 11 0.21 -3.39 17.17
N LYS A 12 0.98 -3.52 16.07
CA LYS A 12 0.91 -2.57 14.96
C LYS A 12 -0.40 -2.71 14.16
N MET A 13 -0.91 -3.93 14.03
CA MET A 13 -2.23 -4.18 13.42
C MET A 13 -3.36 -3.61 14.28
N GLU A 14 -3.30 -3.77 15.60
CA GLU A 14 -4.27 -3.18 16.54
C GLU A 14 -4.25 -1.65 16.47
N GLU A 15 -3.05 -1.02 16.45
CA GLU A 15 -2.92 0.43 16.26
C GLU A 15 -3.59 0.89 14.96
N ALA A 16 -3.34 0.18 13.86
CA ALA A 16 -3.88 0.51 12.55
C ALA A 16 -5.42 0.36 12.51
N ILE A 17 -5.94 -0.75 13.03
CA ILE A 17 -7.39 -1.00 13.10
C ILE A 17 -8.08 0.05 13.98
N ASN A 18 -7.51 0.35 15.13
CA ASN A 18 -8.07 1.35 16.05
C ASN A 18 -8.12 2.75 15.44
N ALA A 19 -7.11 3.13 14.63
CA ALA A 19 -7.12 4.42 13.96
C ALA A 19 -8.28 4.54 12.96
N GLY A 20 -8.51 3.51 12.16
CA GLY A 20 -9.65 3.46 11.24
C GLY A 20 -11.00 3.38 11.98
N TYR A 21 -11.09 2.54 12.99
CA TYR A 21 -12.30 2.37 13.80
C TYR A 21 -12.71 3.68 14.49
N ASN A 22 -11.77 4.41 15.08
CA ASN A 22 -12.04 5.69 15.74
C ASN A 22 -12.60 6.77 14.79
N ILE A 23 -12.29 6.68 13.50
CA ILE A 23 -12.87 7.55 12.47
C ILE A 23 -14.33 7.15 12.25
N LEU A 24 -14.60 5.85 12.04
CA LEU A 24 -15.95 5.32 11.80
C LEU A 24 -16.87 5.53 13.02
N GLU A 25 -16.38 5.31 14.23
CA GLU A 25 -17.14 5.51 15.48
C GLU A 25 -17.63 6.97 15.64
N LYS A 26 -16.90 7.93 15.07
CA LYS A 26 -17.26 9.34 15.02
C LYS A 26 -18.06 9.73 13.79
N ASN A 27 -18.65 8.77 13.09
CA ASN A 27 -19.37 8.95 11.83
C ASN A 27 -18.48 9.53 10.71
N GLY A 28 -17.18 9.27 10.72
CA GLY A 28 -16.28 9.61 9.62
C GLY A 28 -16.44 8.65 8.45
N SER A 29 -15.90 9.04 7.29
CA SER A 29 -16.06 8.27 6.06
C SER A 29 -15.18 7.02 6.01
N SER A 30 -15.66 6.00 5.28
CA SER A 30 -14.90 4.76 5.03
C SER A 30 -13.56 5.02 4.34
N ILE A 31 -13.48 6.02 3.46
CA ILE A 31 -12.24 6.38 2.78
C ILE A 31 -11.20 6.96 3.75
N ASP A 32 -11.61 7.78 4.70
CA ASP A 32 -10.70 8.34 5.71
C ASP A 32 -10.20 7.21 6.64
N ALA A 33 -11.07 6.27 6.99
CA ALA A 33 -10.71 5.11 7.80
C ALA A 33 -9.69 4.20 7.10
N VAL A 34 -9.92 3.89 5.81
CA VAL A 34 -9.00 3.08 4.99
C VAL A 34 -7.63 3.76 4.87
N GLU A 35 -7.61 5.04 4.51
CA GLU A 35 -6.35 5.77 4.37
C GLU A 35 -5.58 5.83 5.70
N ALA A 36 -6.24 6.19 6.80
CA ALA A 36 -5.60 6.28 8.11
C ALA A 36 -5.00 4.94 8.56
N THR A 37 -5.74 3.85 8.39
CA THR A 37 -5.29 2.49 8.69
C THR A 37 -4.05 2.12 7.89
N ILE A 38 -4.09 2.29 6.57
CA ILE A 38 -2.97 1.92 5.69
C ILE A 38 -1.75 2.80 5.95
N LYS A 39 -1.89 4.09 6.22
CA LYS A 39 -0.76 4.98 6.56
C LYS A 39 0.01 4.50 7.79
N ILE A 40 -0.65 3.98 8.81
CA ILE A 40 0.04 3.42 9.98
C ILE A 40 0.88 2.21 9.58
N LEU A 41 0.34 1.36 8.71
CA LEU A 41 1.05 0.18 8.22
C LEU A 41 2.21 0.57 7.28
N GLU A 42 2.03 1.56 6.39
CA GLU A 42 3.08 2.11 5.52
C GLU A 42 4.21 2.78 6.31
N ASN A 43 3.92 3.39 7.45
CA ASN A 43 4.92 4.02 8.31
C ASN A 43 5.68 3.02 9.20
N SER A 44 5.34 1.72 9.14
CA SER A 44 5.96 0.65 9.92
C SER A 44 7.00 -0.13 9.11
N GLU A 45 8.15 -0.42 9.72
CA GLU A 45 9.18 -1.28 9.11
C GLU A 45 8.78 -2.78 9.03
N LEU A 46 7.67 -3.15 9.66
CA LEU A 46 7.24 -4.55 9.76
C LEU A 46 6.67 -5.07 8.43
N PHE A 47 5.93 -4.25 7.70
CA PHE A 47 5.19 -4.66 6.51
C PHE A 47 5.94 -4.39 5.20
N ASN A 48 5.48 -4.98 4.12
CA ASN A 48 5.97 -4.72 2.76
C ASN A 48 5.10 -3.63 2.10
N ALA A 49 5.10 -2.45 2.70
CA ALA A 49 4.41 -1.27 2.20
C ALA A 49 5.09 -0.05 2.81
N GLY A 50 5.22 1.06 2.08
CA GLY A 50 5.90 2.25 2.57
C GLY A 50 7.28 1.94 3.17
N LYS A 51 7.52 2.38 4.41
CA LYS A 51 8.74 2.08 5.16
C LYS A 51 8.81 0.59 5.50
N GLY A 52 9.76 -0.12 4.96
CA GLY A 52 9.89 -1.57 5.10
C GLY A 52 9.45 -2.36 3.87
N SER A 53 9.16 -1.66 2.79
CA SER A 53 8.99 -2.26 1.46
C SER A 53 10.22 -3.06 1.04
N VAL A 54 9.99 -4.11 0.26
CA VAL A 54 11.06 -4.91 -0.34
C VAL A 54 11.81 -4.11 -1.41
N LEU A 55 13.03 -4.55 -1.73
CA LEU A 55 13.85 -3.90 -2.74
C LEU A 55 13.79 -4.66 -4.08
N SER A 56 13.75 -3.89 -5.14
CA SER A 56 13.92 -4.37 -6.52
C SER A 56 15.34 -4.90 -6.77
N ASN A 57 15.56 -5.50 -7.91
CA ASN A 57 16.89 -5.96 -8.34
C ASN A 57 17.91 -4.81 -8.40
N ALA A 58 17.47 -3.60 -8.72
CA ALA A 58 18.31 -2.41 -8.71
C ALA A 58 18.72 -1.97 -7.29
N GLY A 59 18.13 -2.53 -6.25
CA GLY A 59 18.43 -2.18 -4.85
C GLY A 59 17.69 -0.95 -4.36
N ILE A 60 16.64 -0.53 -5.06
CA ILE A 60 15.74 0.56 -4.69
C ILE A 60 14.37 0.03 -4.29
N VAL A 61 13.64 0.81 -3.51
CA VAL A 61 12.23 0.56 -3.20
C VAL A 61 11.36 1.16 -4.30
N GLU A 62 10.44 0.37 -4.83
CA GLU A 62 9.43 0.77 -5.81
C GLU A 62 8.07 0.30 -5.29
N MET A 63 7.15 1.23 -5.07
CA MET A 63 5.88 0.98 -4.37
C MET A 63 4.68 1.16 -5.28
N ASP A 64 3.64 0.41 -4.97
CA ASP A 64 2.36 0.45 -5.65
C ASP A 64 1.24 0.61 -4.61
N ALA A 65 0.17 1.35 -4.94
CA ALA A 65 -1.01 1.46 -4.10
C ALA A 65 -2.26 1.74 -4.93
N SER A 66 -3.41 1.34 -4.41
CA SER A 66 -4.71 1.69 -4.97
C SER A 66 -5.76 1.84 -3.89
N ILE A 67 -6.80 2.63 -4.21
CA ILE A 67 -7.97 2.83 -3.38
C ILE A 67 -9.21 2.92 -4.26
N MET A 68 -10.34 2.40 -3.78
CA MET A 68 -11.61 2.42 -4.53
C MET A 68 -12.77 2.64 -3.58
N ARG A 69 -13.71 3.50 -4.00
CA ARG A 69 -14.98 3.76 -3.34
C ARG A 69 -16.09 2.94 -3.97
N GLY A 70 -16.94 2.33 -3.13
CA GLY A 70 -18.03 1.47 -3.58
C GLY A 70 -19.34 2.21 -3.93
N ASP A 71 -19.50 3.46 -3.48
CA ASP A 71 -20.70 4.26 -3.70
C ASP A 71 -20.82 4.75 -5.16
N ASN A 72 -19.70 5.15 -5.74
CA ASN A 72 -19.63 5.74 -7.08
C ASN A 72 -18.67 5.01 -8.02
N LEU A 73 -17.99 3.96 -7.54
CA LEU A 73 -16.98 3.17 -8.25
C LEU A 73 -15.72 3.98 -8.66
N ASN A 74 -15.53 5.16 -8.11
CA ASN A 74 -14.32 5.91 -8.33
C ASN A 74 -13.13 5.19 -7.69
N ALA A 75 -12.02 5.22 -8.40
CA ALA A 75 -10.78 4.59 -7.96
C ALA A 75 -9.57 5.44 -8.34
N GLY A 76 -8.50 5.26 -7.59
CA GLY A 76 -7.20 5.84 -7.90
C GLY A 76 -6.09 4.86 -7.60
N ALA A 77 -5.06 4.87 -8.44
CA ALA A 77 -3.91 4.00 -8.30
C ALA A 77 -2.61 4.69 -8.67
N ILE A 78 -1.54 4.24 -8.05
CA ILE A 78 -0.17 4.61 -8.41
C ILE A 78 0.71 3.35 -8.47
N SER A 79 1.74 3.38 -9.32
CA SER A 79 2.72 2.30 -9.38
C SER A 79 4.14 2.80 -9.61
N GLY A 80 5.11 1.99 -9.15
CA GLY A 80 6.54 2.22 -9.38
C GLY A 80 7.06 3.53 -8.79
N VAL A 81 6.44 4.04 -7.73
CA VAL A 81 6.87 5.26 -7.05
C VAL A 81 7.98 4.96 -6.04
N THR A 82 8.91 5.90 -5.89
CA THR A 82 10.14 5.70 -5.12
C THR A 82 10.36 6.72 -4.01
N THR A 83 9.57 7.80 -4.00
CA THR A 83 9.78 8.96 -3.11
C THR A 83 8.55 9.39 -2.32
N ILE A 84 7.36 8.86 -2.63
CA ILE A 84 6.13 9.22 -1.94
C ILE A 84 6.07 8.51 -0.59
N LYS A 85 6.07 9.24 0.52
CA LYS A 85 6.11 8.67 1.87
C LYS A 85 4.95 7.72 2.15
N ASN A 86 3.73 8.14 1.79
CA ASN A 86 2.51 7.33 1.92
C ASN A 86 1.84 7.12 0.57
N PRO A 87 2.15 6.03 -0.13
CA PRO A 87 1.57 5.70 -1.43
C PRO A 87 0.04 5.70 -1.46
N ILE A 88 -0.62 5.23 -0.40
CA ILE A 88 -2.09 5.20 -0.33
C ILE A 88 -2.72 6.59 -0.43
N SER A 89 -2.08 7.61 0.17
CA SER A 89 -2.56 9.01 0.06
C SER A 89 -2.46 9.53 -1.36
N ALA A 90 -1.39 9.15 -2.09
CA ALA A 90 -1.26 9.53 -3.49
C ALA A 90 -2.31 8.83 -4.37
N ALA A 91 -2.59 7.55 -4.14
CA ALA A 91 -3.66 6.83 -4.83
C ALA A 91 -5.03 7.50 -4.59
N ARG A 92 -5.31 7.93 -3.34
CA ARG A 92 -6.52 8.70 -3.02
C ARG A 92 -6.58 10.02 -3.79
N LEU A 93 -5.50 10.79 -3.81
CA LEU A 93 -5.48 12.07 -4.53
C LEU A 93 -5.60 11.90 -6.04
N VAL A 94 -5.06 10.81 -6.62
CA VAL A 94 -5.31 10.48 -8.03
C VAL A 94 -6.81 10.35 -8.29
N MET A 95 -7.53 9.65 -7.42
CA MET A 95 -8.99 9.50 -7.53
C MET A 95 -9.75 10.83 -7.36
N GLU A 96 -9.32 11.67 -6.41
CA GLU A 96 -10.09 12.85 -6.00
C GLU A 96 -9.73 14.14 -6.77
N LYS A 97 -8.50 14.24 -7.30
CA LYS A 97 -7.93 15.48 -7.83
C LYS A 97 -7.39 15.39 -9.24
N SER A 98 -7.31 14.19 -9.82
CA SER A 98 -6.81 14.03 -11.19
C SER A 98 -7.93 13.62 -12.16
N GLU A 99 -7.70 13.86 -13.45
CA GLU A 99 -8.55 13.35 -14.54
C GLU A 99 -8.29 11.87 -14.85
N HIS A 100 -7.28 11.28 -14.18
CA HIS A 100 -6.81 9.94 -14.42
C HIS A 100 -7.18 9.00 -13.27
N VAL A 101 -7.26 7.72 -13.58
CA VAL A 101 -7.46 6.66 -12.57
C VAL A 101 -6.12 6.10 -12.10
N PHE A 102 -5.07 6.16 -12.93
CA PHE A 102 -3.81 5.50 -12.65
C PHE A 102 -2.61 6.34 -13.15
N LEU A 103 -1.70 6.65 -12.24
CA LEU A 103 -0.44 7.32 -12.53
C LEU A 103 0.75 6.42 -12.16
N SER A 104 1.91 6.60 -12.81
CA SER A 104 3.09 5.77 -12.53
C SER A 104 4.39 6.55 -12.47
N GLY A 105 5.36 5.99 -11.74
CA GLY A 105 6.74 6.45 -11.67
C GLY A 105 6.87 7.95 -11.40
N LYS A 106 7.75 8.62 -12.15
CA LYS A 106 8.04 10.06 -11.99
C LYS A 106 6.82 10.96 -12.23
N GLY A 107 5.87 10.54 -13.07
CA GLY A 107 4.62 11.27 -13.28
C GLY A 107 3.77 11.30 -12.02
N ALA A 108 3.61 10.16 -11.36
CA ALA A 108 2.91 10.06 -10.08
C ALA A 108 3.61 10.85 -8.96
N GLU A 109 4.94 10.83 -8.92
CA GLU A 109 5.73 11.60 -7.94
C GLU A 109 5.61 13.12 -8.17
N SER A 110 5.60 13.56 -9.42
CA SER A 110 5.37 14.97 -9.77
C SER A 110 3.98 15.44 -9.38
N PHE A 111 2.96 14.61 -9.61
CA PHE A 111 1.59 14.86 -9.17
C PHE A 111 1.49 14.93 -7.64
N ALA A 112 2.08 13.95 -6.93
CA ALA A 112 2.10 13.93 -5.46
C ALA A 112 2.74 15.20 -4.88
N LYS A 113 3.84 15.66 -5.47
CA LYS A 113 4.52 16.91 -5.08
C LYS A 113 3.64 18.13 -5.36
N TYR A 114 2.96 18.17 -6.50
CA TYR A 114 2.02 19.24 -6.85
C TYR A 114 0.87 19.32 -5.86
N GLU A 115 0.35 18.18 -5.40
CA GLU A 115 -0.70 18.08 -4.38
C GLU A 115 -0.17 18.18 -2.93
N ASN A 116 1.10 18.60 -2.74
CA ASN A 116 1.75 18.83 -1.45
C ASN A 116 1.85 17.58 -0.54
N LEU A 117 1.93 16.38 -1.11
CA LEU A 117 2.25 15.19 -0.32
C LEU A 117 3.71 15.21 0.16
N GLU A 118 3.96 14.56 1.28
CA GLU A 118 5.30 14.42 1.84
C GLU A 118 6.16 13.51 0.94
N ILE A 119 7.24 14.09 0.42
CA ILE A 119 8.24 13.42 -0.42
C ILE A 119 9.49 13.17 0.41
N VAL A 120 10.03 11.97 0.31
CA VAL A 120 11.22 11.53 1.03
C VAL A 120 12.22 10.88 0.07
N GLU A 121 13.48 10.80 0.47
CA GLU A 121 14.47 10.06 -0.30
C GLU A 121 14.22 8.54 -0.20
N ASN A 122 14.65 7.77 -1.21
CA ASN A 122 14.38 6.33 -1.28
C ASN A 122 14.94 5.55 -0.08
N GLU A 123 16.04 6.04 0.50
CA GLU A 123 16.70 5.48 1.69
C GLU A 123 15.80 5.42 2.92
N TYR A 124 14.80 6.32 3.02
CA TYR A 124 13.81 6.33 4.10
C TYR A 124 13.07 4.98 4.22
N PHE A 125 12.81 4.32 3.10
CA PHE A 125 12.05 3.07 3.05
C PHE A 125 12.89 1.83 3.34
N ILE A 126 14.23 1.95 3.22
CA ILE A 126 15.16 0.82 3.26
C ILE A 126 15.41 0.37 4.69
N THR A 127 15.21 -0.92 4.97
CA THR A 127 15.55 -1.54 6.24
C THR A 127 16.65 -2.60 6.09
N GLN A 128 17.42 -2.84 7.17
CA GLN A 128 18.48 -3.87 7.17
C GLN A 128 17.91 -5.27 6.88
N ARG A 129 16.70 -5.55 7.36
CA ARG A 129 16.00 -6.80 7.08
C ARG A 129 15.77 -7.00 5.57
N ARG A 130 15.30 -5.96 4.88
CA ARG A 130 15.01 -6.01 3.44
C ARG A 130 16.28 -6.05 2.60
N LEU A 131 17.34 -5.36 2.99
CA LEU A 131 18.66 -5.48 2.37
C LEU A 131 19.22 -6.90 2.47
N LYS A 132 19.10 -7.54 3.64
CA LYS A 132 19.50 -8.94 3.82
C LYS A 132 18.68 -9.88 2.93
N SER A 133 17.37 -9.65 2.83
CA SER A 133 16.47 -10.42 1.96
C SER A 133 16.89 -10.32 0.50
N LEU A 134 17.15 -9.11 -0.02
CA LEU A 134 17.60 -8.91 -1.38
C LEU A 134 18.95 -9.61 -1.66
N ARG A 135 19.92 -9.48 -0.75
CA ARG A 135 21.23 -10.17 -0.89
C ARG A 135 21.06 -11.69 -0.99
N ASN A 136 20.16 -12.25 -0.18
CA ASN A 136 19.87 -13.69 -0.21
C ASN A 136 19.17 -14.12 -1.50
N ALA A 137 18.19 -13.31 -1.96
CA ALA A 137 17.50 -13.58 -3.23
C ALA A 137 18.46 -13.55 -4.42
N LYS A 138 19.35 -12.57 -4.50
CA LYS A 138 20.37 -12.48 -5.54
C LYS A 138 21.34 -13.66 -5.53
N LYS A 139 21.75 -14.16 -4.36
CA LYS A 139 22.63 -15.34 -4.27
C LYS A 139 21.98 -16.63 -4.77
N ARG A 140 20.67 -16.74 -4.65
CA ARG A 140 19.92 -17.94 -5.09
C ARG A 140 19.44 -17.84 -6.53
N ASP A 141 19.69 -16.72 -7.20
CA ASP A 141 19.09 -16.33 -8.49
C ASP A 141 17.57 -16.61 -8.54
N SER A 142 16.93 -16.33 -7.41
CA SER A 142 15.50 -16.58 -7.22
C SER A 142 14.75 -15.29 -6.91
N LEU A 143 13.55 -15.19 -7.47
CA LEU A 143 12.54 -14.29 -6.95
C LEU A 143 12.08 -14.95 -5.64
N THR A 144 12.43 -14.37 -4.51
CA THR A 144 11.92 -14.85 -3.22
C THR A 144 10.93 -13.86 -2.69
N ASP A 145 9.72 -14.31 -2.53
CA ASP A 145 8.77 -13.62 -1.70
C ASP A 145 8.91 -14.11 -0.26
N ASN A 146 9.14 -13.20 0.66
CA ASN A 146 8.80 -13.44 2.05
C ASN A 146 7.28 -13.28 2.11
N LYS A 147 6.56 -14.37 2.28
CA LYS A 147 5.10 -14.57 2.22
C LYS A 147 4.23 -13.56 3.01
N PHE A 148 4.77 -12.47 3.53
CA PHE A 148 4.07 -11.55 4.39
C PHE A 148 4.47 -10.11 4.05
N GLY A 149 3.48 -9.29 3.74
CA GLY A 149 3.85 -7.92 3.73
C GLY A 149 3.00 -6.90 3.02
N THR A 150 2.33 -7.18 1.94
CA THR A 150 1.31 -6.29 1.35
C THR A 150 0.29 -5.96 2.43
N VAL A 151 -0.11 -4.70 2.52
CA VAL A 151 -1.13 -4.25 3.47
C VAL A 151 -2.40 -3.87 2.74
N GLY A 152 -3.53 -4.05 3.42
CA GLY A 152 -4.82 -3.65 2.90
C GLY A 152 -5.83 -3.38 3.99
N CYS A 153 -6.86 -2.65 3.64
CA CYS A 153 -7.98 -2.32 4.51
C CYS A 153 -9.26 -2.23 3.70
N VAL A 154 -10.33 -2.72 4.30
CA VAL A 154 -11.70 -2.51 3.82
C VAL A 154 -12.48 -1.91 4.99
N ALA A 155 -13.25 -0.86 4.73
CA ALA A 155 -14.10 -0.20 5.71
C ALA A 155 -15.51 0.01 5.17
N LEU A 156 -16.48 -0.09 6.08
CA LEU A 156 -17.89 0.25 5.85
C LEU A 156 -18.28 1.35 6.85
N ASP A 157 -18.73 2.51 6.36
CA ASP A 157 -19.17 3.60 7.20
C ASP A 157 -20.67 3.54 7.54
N SER A 158 -21.11 4.45 8.42
CA SER A 158 -22.51 4.54 8.86
C SER A 158 -23.50 4.88 7.74
N ASP A 159 -23.04 5.47 6.65
CA ASP A 159 -23.86 5.78 5.47
C ASP A 159 -23.97 4.58 4.51
N GLY A 160 -23.33 3.45 4.85
CA GLY A 160 -23.33 2.23 4.03
C GLY A 160 -22.33 2.24 2.89
N ASN A 161 -21.36 3.16 2.90
CA ASN A 161 -20.34 3.22 1.87
C ASN A 161 -19.16 2.30 2.20
N ILE A 162 -18.79 1.49 1.23
CA ILE A 162 -17.63 0.60 1.30
C ILE A 162 -16.45 1.28 0.62
N THR A 163 -15.30 1.24 1.26
CA THR A 163 -14.02 1.61 0.63
C THR A 163 -13.01 0.48 0.83
N SER A 164 -12.23 0.21 -0.20
CA SER A 164 -11.09 -0.71 -0.15
C SER A 164 -9.82 -0.01 -0.57
N GLY A 165 -8.70 -0.36 0.05
CA GLY A 165 -7.38 0.13 -0.33
C GLY A 165 -6.31 -0.93 -0.09
N THR A 166 -5.26 -0.91 -0.90
CA THR A 166 -4.13 -1.84 -0.83
C THR A 166 -2.84 -1.11 -1.14
N SER A 167 -1.74 -1.47 -0.46
CA SER A 167 -0.41 -0.86 -0.64
C SER A 167 0.71 -1.89 -0.50
N THR A 168 1.74 -1.80 -1.33
CA THR A 168 2.84 -2.78 -1.37
C THR A 168 4.15 -2.23 -1.93
N GLY A 169 5.26 -2.87 -1.57
CA GLY A 169 6.56 -2.78 -2.26
C GLY A 169 6.74 -3.84 -3.37
N GLY A 170 5.75 -4.71 -3.59
CA GLY A 170 5.83 -5.80 -4.56
C GLY A 170 6.70 -6.98 -4.09
N MET A 171 7.48 -7.57 -5.00
CA MET A 171 8.33 -8.75 -4.76
C MET A 171 9.79 -8.38 -4.55
N THR A 172 10.46 -9.07 -3.62
CA THR A 172 11.91 -8.96 -3.44
C THR A 172 12.64 -9.39 -4.72
N ASN A 173 13.61 -8.57 -5.15
CA ASN A 173 14.39 -8.82 -6.36
C ASN A 173 13.59 -8.69 -7.67
N LYS A 174 12.41 -8.04 -7.66
CA LYS A 174 11.66 -7.76 -8.89
C LYS A 174 12.53 -6.97 -9.88
N LYS A 175 12.32 -7.21 -11.16
CA LYS A 175 13.08 -6.60 -12.28
C LYS A 175 12.12 -5.79 -13.16
N TRP A 176 12.69 -4.83 -13.89
CA TRP A 176 12.00 -4.10 -14.98
C TRP A 176 10.70 -3.42 -14.57
N ASN A 177 10.67 -2.86 -13.35
CA ASN A 177 9.48 -2.21 -12.77
C ASN A 177 8.24 -3.11 -12.78
N ARG A 178 8.42 -4.41 -12.47
CA ARG A 178 7.28 -5.36 -12.38
C ARG A 178 6.20 -4.79 -11.47
N ILE A 179 4.99 -4.75 -11.97
CA ILE A 179 3.77 -4.39 -11.26
C ILE A 179 2.98 -5.67 -10.95
N GLY A 180 2.47 -5.79 -9.72
CA GLY A 180 1.61 -6.88 -9.28
C GLY A 180 0.12 -6.53 -9.36
N ASP A 181 -0.65 -7.22 -8.54
CA ASP A 181 -2.10 -7.09 -8.41
C ASP A 181 -2.53 -5.78 -7.74
N VAL A 182 -1.75 -5.29 -6.79
CA VAL A 182 -2.13 -4.19 -5.87
C VAL A 182 -2.63 -2.92 -6.55
N PRO A 183 -1.97 -2.34 -7.58
CA PRO A 183 -2.47 -1.12 -8.20
C PRO A 183 -3.56 -1.38 -9.26
N ILE A 184 -3.94 -2.63 -9.49
CA ILE A 184 -4.91 -2.99 -10.51
C ILE A 184 -6.30 -3.14 -9.87
N ILE A 185 -7.19 -2.23 -10.20
CA ILE A 185 -8.58 -2.26 -9.75
C ILE A 185 -9.27 -3.51 -10.29
N GLY A 186 -9.91 -4.26 -9.39
CA GLY A 186 -10.51 -5.56 -9.70
C GLY A 186 -9.57 -6.75 -9.52
N ALA A 187 -8.25 -6.53 -9.27
CA ALA A 187 -7.29 -7.57 -8.91
C ALA A 187 -6.91 -7.47 -7.42
N GLY A 188 -6.12 -6.47 -7.02
CA GLY A 188 -5.72 -6.28 -5.61
C GLY A 188 -6.71 -5.46 -4.78
N THR A 189 -7.51 -4.62 -5.40
CA THR A 189 -8.44 -3.70 -4.73
C THR A 189 -9.77 -3.64 -5.48
N TYR A 190 -10.87 -3.82 -4.75
CA TYR A 190 -12.21 -3.67 -5.29
C TYR A 190 -13.18 -3.18 -4.22
N ALA A 191 -14.10 -2.27 -4.56
CA ALA A 191 -15.20 -1.86 -3.70
C ALA A 191 -16.47 -1.57 -4.52
N ASN A 192 -17.61 -2.05 -4.04
CA ASN A 192 -18.92 -1.76 -4.62
C ASN A 192 -19.99 -1.93 -3.52
N ASN A 193 -20.74 -0.85 -3.22
CA ASN A 193 -21.79 -0.86 -2.20
C ASN A 193 -22.88 -1.90 -2.44
N LYS A 194 -23.06 -2.35 -3.70
CA LYS A 194 -24.06 -3.37 -4.05
C LYS A 194 -23.58 -4.80 -3.81
N THR A 195 -22.29 -5.01 -3.56
CA THR A 195 -21.72 -6.36 -3.45
C THR A 195 -20.75 -6.50 -2.27
N CYS A 196 -19.51 -6.03 -2.41
CA CYS A 196 -18.46 -6.23 -1.40
C CYS A 196 -17.31 -5.24 -1.54
N GLY A 197 -16.45 -5.19 -0.52
CA GLY A 197 -15.11 -4.64 -0.58
C GLY A 197 -14.08 -5.74 -0.45
N ILE A 198 -13.02 -5.69 -1.24
CA ILE A 198 -11.94 -6.68 -1.24
C ILE A 198 -10.60 -5.95 -1.33
N SER A 199 -9.70 -6.27 -0.41
CA SER A 199 -8.27 -6.03 -0.54
C SER A 199 -7.58 -7.38 -0.49
N SER A 200 -6.91 -7.76 -1.55
CA SER A 200 -6.29 -9.07 -1.66
C SER A 200 -4.90 -8.99 -2.26
N THR A 201 -4.12 -10.02 -1.99
CA THR A 201 -2.82 -10.26 -2.62
C THR A 201 -2.48 -11.74 -2.51
N GLY A 202 -1.52 -12.21 -3.27
CA GLY A 202 -1.15 -13.61 -3.24
C GLY A 202 0.23 -13.87 -3.77
N TRP A 203 0.52 -15.13 -4.01
CA TRP A 203 1.71 -15.62 -4.67
C TRP A 203 1.34 -16.12 -6.07
N GLY A 204 2.01 -15.58 -7.07
CA GLY A 204 1.81 -16.01 -8.46
C GLY A 204 0.83 -15.17 -9.27
N GLU A 205 0.48 -14.00 -8.77
CA GLU A 205 -0.24 -12.98 -9.54
C GLU A 205 0.66 -12.35 -10.64
#